data_6ea3872744d1f1adc05127b0f866b105
#
_entry.id   6ea3872744d1f1adc05127b0f866b105
#
_cell.length_a   1.000
_cell.length_b   1.000
_cell.length_c   1.000
_cell.angle_alpha   90.00
_cell.angle_beta   90.00
_cell.angle_gamma   90.00
#
_symmetry.space_group_name_H-M   'P 1'
#
loop_
_entity.id
_entity.type
_entity.pdbx_description
1 polymer ?
#
loop_
_entity_poly.entity_id
_entity_poly.type
_entity_poly.pdbx_seq_one_letter_code
_entity_poly.pdbx_strand_id
1 'polypeptide(L)'
;MCGIVGYIGHRDAYPIIMKGLQRLEYRGYDSAGIALYDGNEINLSKTKGKVEDLRKKSEGTISLEGKLGIGHTRWATHGIPNDVNSHPHFSNSGDLVIIHNGIIENYDSIKKELVNRGYTFSSDTDTEVLVNLIEEVKRKENVKLGQAVQIALNEVVGAYAIAVIDRQKPDEIVVAKLGSPLAIGIGENEFFVASDASPFIEFTNNAVYLQDEEMAIIRLGKEIKLRKIKDDAVAYPSIQELKLNLEEIEKGGFEHFMLKEIYEQPRAILDTYRGRLLAKEGIIKMAGIDENLEKFLNAERIIIVACGTSWHAGLVAEYIFEDMARIPVEVEYASEFRYRNPIVTDRDVLIAISQSGETADTLAAIKLAKEKGAFVFGVCNVVGSSIARETDAGAYTHAGPEIGVASTKAFTTQITVLTLLALKLAKAKGVFNAPRFHEYLTELEQIPAKVERALLANPLVEIISKVYKDSPNCLYLGRGYNFPVALEGALKLKEISYIHAEGYPAAEMKHGPIALIDEYMPVVVIAVNKGHYEKIVSNIQEIKSRKGKIIAVVTEGDQQVKELADHVIEVPETMESLTPLLTTIPLQLLSYHIAVMRGCNVDQPRNLAKSVTVE
;
A
#
# COMPACT_ATOMS: atom_id res chain seq x y z
N MET A 1 -3.41 8.56 3.42
CA MET A 1 -4.10 7.92 4.59
C MET A 1 -3.61 8.53 5.88
N CYS A 2 -4.45 8.53 6.90
CA CYS A 2 -4.09 8.99 8.24
C CYS A 2 -3.65 7.83 9.14
N GLY A 3 -2.96 8.12 10.25
CA GLY A 3 -2.55 7.14 11.25
C GLY A 3 -3.23 7.40 12.59
N ILE A 4 -3.96 6.42 13.12
CA ILE A 4 -4.54 6.41 14.45
C ILE A 4 -3.61 5.65 15.40
N VAL A 5 -3.35 6.21 16.58
CA VAL A 5 -2.73 5.53 17.72
C VAL A 5 -3.50 5.86 18.98
N GLY A 6 -3.85 4.87 19.77
CA GLY A 6 -4.45 5.03 21.10
C GLY A 6 -3.79 4.09 22.10
N TYR A 7 -3.77 4.48 23.35
CA TYR A 7 -3.23 3.69 24.44
C TYR A 7 -4.04 3.89 25.72
N ILE A 8 -4.28 2.79 26.42
CA ILE A 8 -4.79 2.76 27.80
C ILE A 8 -4.08 1.65 28.56
N GLY A 9 -3.44 1.99 29.68
CA GLY A 9 -2.67 0.99 30.41
C GLY A 9 -2.02 1.51 31.67
N HIS A 10 -0.94 0.85 32.09
CA HIS A 10 -0.18 1.15 33.30
C HIS A 10 1.07 2.01 33.04
N ARG A 11 1.50 2.10 31.77
CA ARG A 11 2.68 2.89 31.33
C ARG A 11 2.29 4.32 30.98
N ASP A 12 3.27 5.19 30.81
CA ASP A 12 3.06 6.53 30.29
C ASP A 12 2.64 6.46 28.82
N ALA A 13 1.50 7.10 28.49
CA ALA A 13 0.91 7.07 27.18
C ALA A 13 1.73 7.86 26.13
N TYR A 14 2.35 8.98 26.54
CA TYR A 14 3.04 9.88 25.62
C TYR A 14 4.14 9.19 24.78
N PRO A 15 5.16 8.51 25.37
CA PRO A 15 6.21 7.89 24.59
C PRO A 15 5.70 6.77 23.67
N ILE A 16 4.66 6.04 24.10
CA ILE A 16 4.05 4.95 23.32
C ILE A 16 3.35 5.53 22.10
N ILE A 17 2.51 6.54 22.30
CA ILE A 17 1.75 7.19 21.22
C ILE A 17 2.70 7.88 20.25
N MET A 18 3.68 8.65 20.73
CA MET A 18 4.63 9.35 19.86
C MET A 18 5.44 8.39 19.01
N LYS A 19 5.91 7.28 19.57
CA LYS A 19 6.62 6.23 18.81
C LYS A 19 5.69 5.55 17.80
N GLY A 20 4.44 5.30 18.19
CA GLY A 20 3.42 4.77 17.31
C GLY A 20 3.11 5.69 16.14
N LEU A 21 2.97 7.01 16.40
CA LEU A 21 2.77 8.00 15.35
C LEU A 21 3.96 8.10 14.40
N GLN A 22 5.19 8.00 14.91
CA GLN A 22 6.40 7.94 14.06
C GLN A 22 6.38 6.74 13.12
N ARG A 23 5.95 5.58 13.61
CA ARG A 23 5.80 4.37 12.81
C ARG A 23 4.68 4.46 11.77
N LEU A 24 3.66 5.29 12.01
CA LEU A 24 2.55 5.53 11.08
C LEU A 24 2.74 6.79 10.20
N GLU A 25 3.85 7.50 10.34
CA GLU A 25 4.07 8.75 9.57
C GLU A 25 4.07 8.53 8.06
N TYR A 26 4.45 7.33 7.59
CA TYR A 26 4.34 6.95 6.18
C TYR A 26 2.89 6.97 5.64
N ARG A 27 1.88 6.90 6.53
CA ARG A 27 0.47 6.95 6.16
C ARG A 27 -0.03 8.39 5.97
N GLY A 28 0.52 9.36 6.72
CA GLY A 28 0.16 10.77 6.59
C GLY A 28 1.12 11.63 7.41
N TYR A 29 1.51 12.76 6.86
CA TYR A 29 2.55 13.64 7.42
C TYR A 29 2.29 15.13 7.19
N ASP A 30 1.03 15.50 6.85
CA ASP A 30 0.64 16.91 6.66
C ASP A 30 0.46 17.64 7.99
N SER A 31 0.00 16.90 8.98
CA SER A 31 -0.11 17.38 10.36
C SER A 31 -0.17 16.22 11.35
N ALA A 32 0.14 16.49 12.60
CA ALA A 32 0.07 15.51 13.69
C ALA A 32 -0.50 16.13 14.96
N GLY A 33 -1.05 15.29 15.85
CA GLY A 33 -1.49 15.75 17.16
C GLY A 33 -1.74 14.61 18.13
N ILE A 34 -1.79 14.96 19.41
CA ILE A 34 -1.94 14.05 20.53
C ILE A 34 -2.87 14.66 21.58
N ALA A 35 -3.69 13.84 22.22
CA ALA A 35 -4.47 14.17 23.39
C ALA A 35 -4.16 13.17 24.50
N LEU A 36 -3.83 13.66 25.69
CA LEU A 36 -3.43 12.88 26.87
C LEU A 36 -4.31 13.26 28.07
N TYR A 37 -4.80 12.26 28.79
CA TYR A 37 -5.48 12.47 30.06
C TYR A 37 -4.48 12.36 31.22
N ASP A 38 -4.22 13.44 31.93
CA ASP A 38 -3.21 13.54 33.00
C ASP A 38 -3.74 13.17 34.41
N GLY A 39 -4.98 12.70 34.50
CA GLY A 39 -5.66 12.39 35.76
C GLY A 39 -6.68 13.46 36.18
N ASN A 40 -6.69 14.62 35.54
CA ASN A 40 -7.59 15.74 35.82
C ASN A 40 -8.27 16.24 34.53
N GLU A 41 -7.49 16.54 33.53
CA GLU A 41 -7.97 17.09 32.26
C GLU A 41 -7.32 16.40 31.04
N ILE A 42 -7.89 16.68 29.86
CA ILE A 42 -7.32 16.22 28.61
C ILE A 42 -6.45 17.32 28.01
N ASN A 43 -5.15 17.08 27.97
CA ASN A 43 -4.15 17.95 27.37
C ASN A 43 -4.02 17.69 25.89
N LEU A 44 -4.16 18.70 25.04
CA LEU A 44 -4.12 18.60 23.59
C LEU A 44 -2.93 19.38 23.02
N SER A 45 -2.13 18.72 22.18
CA SER A 45 -1.13 19.37 21.34
C SER A 45 -1.30 18.91 19.90
N LYS A 46 -1.31 19.85 18.96
CA LYS A 46 -1.40 19.55 17.52
C LYS A 46 -0.66 20.60 16.70
N THR A 47 -0.11 20.15 15.56
CA THR A 47 0.69 21.00 14.68
C THR A 47 0.60 20.58 13.24
N LYS A 48 0.73 21.56 12.34
CA LYS A 48 1.07 21.29 10.95
C LYS A 48 2.50 20.73 10.87
N GLY A 49 2.73 19.73 10.03
CA GLY A 49 4.03 19.12 9.81
C GLY A 49 4.15 17.72 10.39
N LYS A 50 5.37 17.28 10.62
CA LYS A 50 5.71 15.90 11.00
C LYS A 50 5.55 15.63 12.50
N VAL A 51 5.63 14.36 12.88
CA VAL A 51 5.59 13.93 14.29
C VAL A 51 6.71 14.55 15.12
N GLU A 52 7.88 14.82 14.51
CA GLU A 52 8.97 15.52 15.19
C GLU A 52 8.63 16.98 15.54
N ASP A 53 7.85 17.67 14.69
CA ASP A 53 7.36 19.02 14.98
C ASP A 53 6.33 19.01 16.13
N LEU A 54 5.47 17.96 16.17
CA LEU A 54 4.57 17.71 17.28
C LEU A 54 5.33 17.48 18.59
N ARG A 55 6.41 16.69 18.56
CA ARG A 55 7.25 16.43 19.74
C ARG A 55 7.78 17.73 20.33
N LYS A 56 8.46 18.56 19.50
CA LYS A 56 9.02 19.83 19.91
C LYS A 56 7.97 20.77 20.52
N LYS A 57 6.76 20.79 19.92
CA LYS A 57 5.66 21.60 20.43
C LYS A 57 5.10 21.07 21.74
N SER A 58 4.88 19.76 21.84
CA SER A 58 4.28 19.13 23.03
C SER A 58 5.13 19.27 24.28
N GLU A 59 6.45 19.05 24.18
CA GLU A 59 7.42 19.13 25.28
C GLU A 59 7.48 20.51 25.96
N GLY A 60 6.97 21.55 25.29
CA GLY A 60 6.96 22.92 25.85
C GLY A 60 5.57 23.48 26.22
N THR A 61 4.48 22.76 25.89
CA THR A 61 3.14 23.34 25.93
C THR A 61 2.10 22.58 26.72
N ILE A 62 2.26 21.29 26.94
CA ILE A 62 1.26 20.45 27.65
C ILE A 62 1.92 19.53 28.68
N SER A 63 1.11 19.05 29.65
CA SER A 63 1.52 17.92 30.49
C SER A 63 1.68 16.67 29.66
N LEU A 64 2.84 15.99 29.77
CA LEU A 64 3.17 14.75 29.09
C LEU A 64 2.83 13.51 29.91
N GLU A 65 2.35 13.72 31.14
CA GLU A 65 1.93 12.65 32.04
C GLU A 65 0.57 12.11 31.65
N GLY A 66 0.35 10.83 31.88
CA GLY A 66 -0.94 10.21 31.64
C GLY A 66 -0.85 8.77 31.18
N LYS A 67 -1.88 7.98 31.47
CA LYS A 67 -1.98 6.55 31.16
C LYS A 67 -3.04 6.24 30.12
N LEU A 68 -3.72 7.26 29.65
CA LEU A 68 -4.72 7.23 28.59
C LEU A 68 -4.40 8.34 27.59
N GLY A 69 -4.42 8.01 26.32
CA GLY A 69 -4.28 9.01 25.27
C GLY A 69 -4.61 8.45 23.87
N ILE A 70 -4.81 9.41 22.95
CA ILE A 70 -4.99 9.15 21.53
C ILE A 70 -4.14 10.13 20.72
N GLY A 71 -3.62 9.68 19.59
CA GLY A 71 -2.80 10.47 18.70
C GLY A 71 -3.09 10.17 17.24
N HIS A 72 -2.74 11.12 16.38
CA HIS A 72 -3.09 11.08 14.97
C HIS A 72 -2.01 11.68 14.08
N THR A 73 -1.76 11.05 12.93
CA THR A 73 -1.06 11.65 11.80
C THR A 73 -2.04 11.82 10.65
N ARG A 74 -2.10 13.02 10.07
CA ARG A 74 -3.13 13.39 9.10
C ARG A 74 -2.57 13.48 7.69
N TRP A 75 -3.34 12.92 6.76
CA TRP A 75 -3.34 13.24 5.34
C TRP A 75 -4.61 14.04 5.05
N ALA A 76 -4.47 15.32 4.68
CA ALA A 76 -5.61 16.22 4.58
C ALA A 76 -6.54 15.86 3.42
N THR A 77 -7.81 15.61 3.73
CA THR A 77 -8.92 15.41 2.78
C THR A 77 -9.90 16.60 2.81
N HIS A 78 -10.29 17.06 4.01
CA HIS A 78 -11.17 18.21 4.24
C HIS A 78 -10.45 19.27 5.07
N GLY A 79 -10.43 20.51 4.60
CA GLY A 79 -9.71 21.62 5.23
C GLY A 79 -8.20 21.58 5.01
N ILE A 80 -7.60 22.74 4.81
CA ILE A 80 -6.15 22.89 4.56
C ILE A 80 -5.31 22.37 5.74
N PRO A 81 -4.08 21.85 5.51
CA PRO A 81 -3.18 21.47 6.59
C PRO A 81 -2.77 22.70 7.44
N ASN A 82 -3.32 22.79 8.65
CA ASN A 82 -2.98 23.78 9.67
C ASN A 82 -3.23 23.21 11.05
N ASP A 83 -2.84 23.93 12.11
CA ASP A 83 -3.00 23.47 13.49
C ASP A 83 -4.48 23.30 13.90
N VAL A 84 -5.39 24.11 13.37
CA VAL A 84 -6.82 24.07 13.70
C VAL A 84 -7.47 22.81 13.14
N ASN A 85 -7.18 22.48 11.87
CA ASN A 85 -7.74 21.34 11.17
C ASN A 85 -7.03 20.01 11.49
N SER A 86 -5.95 20.04 12.29
CA SER A 86 -5.26 18.83 12.75
C SER A 86 -6.10 18.10 13.79
N HIS A 87 -6.01 16.76 13.82
CA HIS A 87 -6.60 15.94 14.89
C HIS A 87 -5.66 15.86 16.10
N PRO A 88 -6.17 15.58 17.29
CA PRO A 88 -7.56 15.33 17.72
C PRO A 88 -8.45 16.59 17.75
N HIS A 89 -9.79 16.36 17.75
CA HIS A 89 -10.78 17.42 17.94
C HIS A 89 -11.57 17.24 19.24
N PHE A 90 -11.82 18.35 19.95
CA PHE A 90 -12.74 18.42 21.08
C PHE A 90 -14.19 18.60 20.63
N SER A 91 -15.13 18.08 21.42
CA SER A 91 -16.52 18.52 21.37
C SER A 91 -16.69 19.92 21.95
N ASN A 92 -17.84 20.56 21.75
CA ASN A 92 -18.11 21.91 22.20
C ASN A 92 -17.99 22.09 23.72
N SER A 93 -18.34 21.08 24.52
CA SER A 93 -18.16 21.15 26.00
C SER A 93 -16.70 20.95 26.43
N GLY A 94 -15.84 20.38 25.54
CA GLY A 94 -14.49 19.96 25.89
C GLY A 94 -14.43 18.62 26.63
N ASP A 95 -15.54 17.90 26.76
CA ASP A 95 -15.57 16.61 27.46
C ASP A 95 -15.16 15.43 26.59
N LEU A 96 -15.50 15.45 25.29
CA LEU A 96 -15.15 14.39 24.35
C LEU A 96 -13.99 14.81 23.45
N VAL A 97 -13.11 13.86 23.16
CA VAL A 97 -12.01 14.03 22.18
C VAL A 97 -12.00 12.87 21.22
N ILE A 98 -11.87 13.17 19.94
CA ILE A 98 -11.90 12.20 18.83
C ILE A 98 -10.70 12.32 17.90
N ILE A 99 -10.26 11.19 17.37
CA ILE A 99 -9.45 11.08 16.15
C ILE A 99 -10.21 10.25 15.12
N HIS A 100 -10.01 10.56 13.84
CA HIS A 100 -10.78 9.98 12.75
C HIS A 100 -9.93 9.80 11.49
N ASN A 101 -10.04 8.63 10.88
CA ASN A 101 -9.60 8.32 9.52
C ASN A 101 -10.83 8.04 8.67
N GLY A 102 -10.98 8.71 7.56
CA GLY A 102 -12.10 8.52 6.65
C GLY A 102 -12.70 9.84 6.18
N ILE A 103 -13.92 9.77 5.66
CA ILE A 103 -14.70 10.92 5.20
C ILE A 103 -16.16 10.69 5.58
N ILE A 104 -16.77 11.68 6.25
CA ILE A 104 -18.20 11.72 6.53
C ILE A 104 -18.89 12.50 5.43
N GLU A 105 -19.49 11.81 4.47
CA GLU A 105 -20.06 12.42 3.26
C GLU A 105 -21.24 13.35 3.55
N ASN A 106 -22.05 13.03 4.55
CA ASN A 106 -23.22 13.84 4.95
C ASN A 106 -22.92 14.87 6.04
N TYR A 107 -21.64 15.21 6.30
CA TYR A 107 -21.24 16.11 7.39
C TYR A 107 -21.88 17.50 7.29
N ASP A 108 -22.08 18.06 6.11
CA ASP A 108 -22.69 19.37 5.91
C ASP A 108 -24.14 19.46 6.43
N SER A 109 -24.94 18.41 6.21
CA SER A 109 -26.30 18.36 6.72
C SER A 109 -26.34 18.20 8.24
N ILE A 110 -25.47 17.38 8.79
CA ILE A 110 -25.30 17.22 10.24
C ILE A 110 -24.85 18.52 10.89
N LYS A 111 -23.86 19.21 10.29
CA LYS A 111 -23.34 20.50 10.77
C LYS A 111 -24.42 21.56 10.85
N LYS A 112 -25.26 21.69 9.81
CA LYS A 112 -26.38 22.64 9.78
C LYS A 112 -27.37 22.39 10.92
N GLU A 113 -27.71 21.13 11.18
CA GLU A 113 -28.62 20.77 12.28
C GLU A 113 -28.00 21.06 13.66
N LEU A 114 -26.71 20.77 13.84
CA LEU A 114 -26.00 21.08 15.09
C LEU A 114 -25.87 22.59 15.31
N VAL A 115 -25.63 23.38 14.28
CA VAL A 115 -25.64 24.87 14.38
C VAL A 115 -27.01 25.39 14.85
N ASN A 116 -28.11 24.83 14.31
CA ASN A 116 -29.47 25.19 14.76
C ASN A 116 -29.71 24.83 16.23
N ARG A 117 -28.95 23.89 16.78
CA ARG A 117 -28.98 23.51 18.22
C ARG A 117 -27.98 24.26 19.08
N GLY A 118 -27.26 25.24 18.51
CA GLY A 118 -26.34 26.14 19.23
C GLY A 118 -24.88 25.67 19.29
N TYR A 119 -24.49 24.63 18.51
CA TYR A 119 -23.10 24.20 18.38
C TYR A 119 -22.31 25.20 17.53
N THR A 120 -21.05 25.38 17.88
CA THR A 120 -20.08 26.21 17.13
C THR A 120 -18.95 25.32 16.62
N PHE A 121 -18.32 25.73 15.53
CA PHE A 121 -17.26 24.94 14.87
C PHE A 121 -16.04 25.84 14.66
N SER A 122 -14.88 25.35 15.06
CA SER A 122 -13.59 26.02 14.92
C SER A 122 -12.80 25.56 13.69
N SER A 123 -13.04 24.34 13.23
CA SER A 123 -12.35 23.75 12.09
C SER A 123 -13.26 23.54 10.88
N ASP A 124 -12.63 23.24 9.74
CA ASP A 124 -13.32 22.88 8.50
C ASP A 124 -13.52 21.35 8.38
N THR A 125 -13.20 20.58 9.44
CA THR A 125 -13.18 19.12 9.35
C THR A 125 -14.55 18.49 9.62
N ASP A 126 -14.86 17.44 8.92
CA ASP A 126 -15.99 16.54 9.17
C ASP A 126 -15.88 15.85 10.55
N THR A 127 -14.67 15.67 11.05
CA THR A 127 -14.37 15.06 12.35
C THR A 127 -14.88 15.89 13.52
N GLU A 128 -14.77 17.23 13.47
CA GLU A 128 -15.34 18.11 14.51
C GLU A 128 -16.88 18.02 14.49
N VAL A 129 -17.47 17.82 13.33
CA VAL A 129 -18.93 17.61 13.22
C VAL A 129 -19.32 16.29 13.89
N LEU A 130 -18.55 15.22 13.66
CA LEU A 130 -18.83 13.89 14.22
C LEU A 130 -18.75 13.91 15.77
N VAL A 131 -17.71 14.53 16.36
CA VAL A 131 -17.60 14.55 17.83
C VAL A 131 -18.72 15.35 18.48
N ASN A 132 -19.18 16.42 17.85
CA ASN A 132 -20.31 17.20 18.32
C ASN A 132 -21.65 16.46 18.15
N LEU A 133 -21.81 15.65 17.11
CA LEU A 133 -22.96 14.75 16.99
C LEU A 133 -22.99 13.72 18.12
N ILE A 134 -21.84 13.09 18.43
CA ILE A 134 -21.73 12.12 19.53
C ILE A 134 -22.07 12.80 20.88
N GLU A 135 -21.60 14.01 21.10
CA GLU A 135 -21.93 14.79 22.31
C GLU A 135 -23.42 15.11 22.41
N GLU A 136 -24.04 15.56 21.31
CA GLU A 136 -25.48 15.86 21.28
C GLU A 136 -26.32 14.63 21.61
N VAL A 137 -25.97 13.48 21.00
CA VAL A 137 -26.62 12.20 21.28
C VAL A 137 -26.43 11.80 22.74
N LYS A 138 -25.18 11.86 23.27
CA LYS A 138 -24.88 11.51 24.65
C LYS A 138 -25.71 12.35 25.65
N ARG A 139 -25.80 13.66 25.39
CA ARG A 139 -26.53 14.60 26.22
C ARG A 139 -28.04 14.38 26.14
N LYS A 140 -28.60 14.31 24.93
CA LYS A 140 -30.03 14.25 24.68
C LYS A 140 -30.66 12.92 25.14
N GLU A 141 -29.99 11.81 24.81
CA GLU A 141 -30.48 10.46 25.17
C GLU A 141 -30.03 10.04 26.59
N ASN A 142 -29.17 10.82 27.25
CA ASN A 142 -28.60 10.54 28.59
C ASN A 142 -27.97 9.14 28.68
N VAL A 143 -27.14 8.80 27.68
CA VAL A 143 -26.55 7.47 27.50
C VAL A 143 -25.03 7.49 27.74
N LYS A 144 -24.43 6.31 27.89
CA LYS A 144 -22.96 6.15 27.98
C LYS A 144 -22.29 6.39 26.63
N LEU A 145 -20.98 6.73 26.65
CA LEU A 145 -20.21 7.04 25.44
C LEU A 145 -20.36 5.98 24.33
N GLY A 146 -20.18 4.68 24.66
CA GLY A 146 -20.32 3.62 23.66
C GLY A 146 -21.68 3.60 22.95
N GLN A 147 -22.77 3.84 23.69
CA GLN A 147 -24.11 3.92 23.13
C GLN A 147 -24.32 5.21 22.31
N ALA A 148 -23.76 6.33 22.76
CA ALA A 148 -23.81 7.59 22.02
C ALA A 148 -23.07 7.47 20.67
N VAL A 149 -21.89 6.83 20.66
CA VAL A 149 -21.14 6.55 19.43
C VAL A 149 -21.94 5.66 18.49
N GLN A 150 -22.54 4.59 19.01
CA GLN A 150 -23.35 3.66 18.21
C GLN A 150 -24.55 4.37 17.54
N ILE A 151 -25.29 5.17 18.29
CA ILE A 151 -26.44 5.92 17.75
C ILE A 151 -25.98 6.97 16.73
N ALA A 152 -24.93 7.73 17.04
CA ALA A 152 -24.41 8.76 16.14
C ALA A 152 -23.91 8.17 14.80
N LEU A 153 -23.23 7.02 14.84
CA LEU A 153 -22.72 6.37 13.63
C LEU A 153 -23.79 5.75 12.74
N ASN A 154 -24.98 5.47 13.25
CA ASN A 154 -26.12 5.07 12.42
C ASN A 154 -26.72 6.23 11.59
N GLU A 155 -26.43 7.48 11.95
CA GLU A 155 -26.83 8.68 11.20
C GLU A 155 -25.77 9.13 10.19
N VAL A 156 -24.59 8.49 10.20
CA VAL A 156 -23.42 8.87 9.39
C VAL A 156 -23.39 8.07 8.09
N VAL A 157 -23.13 8.76 6.98
CA VAL A 157 -22.85 8.18 5.67
C VAL A 157 -21.38 8.43 5.34
N GLY A 158 -20.66 7.39 4.93
CA GLY A 158 -19.25 7.47 4.55
C GLY A 158 -18.37 6.44 5.23
N ALA A 159 -17.05 6.57 5.08
CA ALA A 159 -16.06 5.67 5.67
C ALA A 159 -15.44 6.30 6.93
N TYR A 160 -15.22 5.49 7.96
CA TYR A 160 -14.60 5.96 9.20
C TYR A 160 -13.82 4.85 9.93
N ALA A 161 -12.74 5.26 10.59
CA ALA A 161 -12.17 4.59 11.76
C ALA A 161 -11.96 5.67 12.82
N ILE A 162 -12.54 5.48 14.01
CA ILE A 162 -12.50 6.47 15.08
C ILE A 162 -11.98 5.89 16.38
N ALA A 163 -11.35 6.75 17.19
CA ALA A 163 -11.14 6.51 18.61
C ALA A 163 -11.60 7.75 19.40
N VAL A 164 -12.41 7.51 20.42
CA VAL A 164 -13.04 8.55 21.24
C VAL A 164 -12.73 8.29 22.71
N ILE A 165 -12.34 9.35 23.43
CA ILE A 165 -12.17 9.33 24.88
C ILE A 165 -13.09 10.39 25.51
N ASP A 166 -13.52 10.13 26.77
CA ASP A 166 -14.41 10.96 27.54
C ASP A 166 -13.72 11.40 28.84
N ARG A 167 -13.52 12.70 29.02
CA ARG A 167 -12.93 13.28 30.23
C ARG A 167 -13.67 12.88 31.51
N GLN A 168 -15.00 12.77 31.44
CA GLN A 168 -15.84 12.37 32.57
C GLN A 168 -15.72 10.90 32.92
N LYS A 169 -15.19 10.07 31.98
CA LYS A 169 -15.01 8.64 32.16
C LYS A 169 -13.70 8.16 31.54
N PRO A 170 -12.55 8.51 32.13
CA PRO A 170 -11.22 8.31 31.56
C PRO A 170 -10.67 6.87 31.73
N ASP A 171 -11.54 5.89 31.97
CA ASP A 171 -11.20 4.47 32.09
C ASP A 171 -11.55 3.67 30.82
N GLU A 172 -11.97 4.36 29.75
CA GLU A 172 -12.36 3.68 28.50
C GLU A 172 -11.92 4.43 27.24
N ILE A 173 -11.65 3.66 26.20
CA ILE A 173 -11.56 4.13 24.81
C ILE A 173 -12.69 3.45 24.02
N VAL A 174 -13.46 4.22 23.26
CA VAL A 174 -14.46 3.70 22.34
C VAL A 174 -13.91 3.84 20.93
N VAL A 175 -13.89 2.74 20.18
CA VAL A 175 -13.41 2.68 18.79
C VAL A 175 -14.49 2.09 17.89
N ALA A 176 -14.53 2.52 16.64
CA ALA A 176 -15.48 2.00 15.65
C ALA A 176 -14.88 2.09 14.23
N LYS A 177 -15.36 1.23 13.34
CA LYS A 177 -14.82 1.12 11.98
C LYS A 177 -15.90 0.84 10.94
N LEU A 178 -15.76 1.53 9.80
CA LEU A 178 -16.38 1.24 8.51
C LEU A 178 -15.44 1.72 7.38
N GLY A 179 -14.94 0.81 6.55
CA GLY A 179 -14.06 1.12 5.42
C GLY A 179 -12.58 1.34 5.80
N SER A 180 -12.24 2.20 6.76
CA SER A 180 -10.85 2.46 7.17
C SER A 180 -10.33 1.42 8.17
N PRO A 181 -9.06 0.95 8.09
CA PRO A 181 -8.55 -0.11 8.96
C PRO A 181 -8.35 0.34 10.41
N LEU A 182 -8.64 -0.58 11.36
CA LEU A 182 -8.41 -0.38 12.79
C LEU A 182 -8.14 -1.71 13.50
N ALA A 183 -7.06 -1.75 14.30
CA ALA A 183 -6.65 -2.90 15.09
C ALA A 183 -6.52 -2.54 16.57
N ILE A 184 -6.77 -3.52 17.44
CA ILE A 184 -6.60 -3.42 18.89
C ILE A 184 -5.51 -4.41 19.31
N GLY A 185 -4.40 -3.91 19.85
CA GLY A 185 -3.37 -4.73 20.48
C GLY A 185 -3.74 -5.07 21.92
N ILE A 186 -3.55 -6.32 22.32
CA ILE A 186 -3.87 -6.82 23.67
C ILE A 186 -2.56 -7.12 24.39
N GLY A 187 -2.16 -6.25 25.30
CA GLY A 187 -1.01 -6.43 26.18
C GLY A 187 -1.40 -6.91 27.59
N GLU A 188 -0.40 -7.05 28.46
CA GLU A 188 -0.60 -7.41 29.86
C GLU A 188 -1.08 -6.19 30.65
N ASN A 189 -2.38 -6.14 31.01
CA ASN A 189 -3.04 -5.01 31.66
C ASN A 189 -2.89 -3.69 30.88
N GLU A 190 -2.91 -3.77 29.56
CA GLU A 190 -2.87 -2.61 28.68
C GLU A 190 -3.47 -2.93 27.32
N PHE A 191 -3.98 -1.91 26.64
CA PHE A 191 -4.52 -2.01 25.30
C PHE A 191 -3.98 -0.89 24.42
N PHE A 192 -3.78 -1.26 23.15
CA PHE A 192 -3.33 -0.37 22.10
C PHE A 192 -4.41 -0.31 21.03
N VAL A 193 -4.57 0.85 20.41
CA VAL A 193 -5.42 1.04 19.24
C VAL A 193 -4.56 1.60 18.13
N ALA A 194 -4.62 1.05 16.93
CA ALA A 194 -3.86 1.60 15.82
C ALA A 194 -4.49 1.27 14.46
N SER A 195 -4.17 2.09 13.44
CA SER A 195 -4.57 1.84 12.06
C SER A 195 -3.97 0.57 11.47
N ASP A 196 -2.79 0.16 11.94
CA ASP A 196 -2.17 -1.15 11.69
C ASP A 196 -1.37 -1.59 12.92
N ALA A 197 -0.76 -2.78 12.88
CA ALA A 197 -0.10 -3.37 14.05
C ALA A 197 1.29 -2.78 14.37
N SER A 198 1.90 -2.02 13.45
CA SER A 198 3.28 -1.52 13.62
C SER A 198 3.51 -0.66 14.87
N PRO A 199 2.54 0.17 15.36
CA PRO A 199 2.70 0.92 16.60
C PRO A 199 2.89 0.09 17.86
N PHE A 200 2.27 -1.08 17.94
CA PHE A 200 2.22 -1.86 19.17
C PHE A 200 2.95 -3.22 19.13
N ILE A 201 3.58 -3.57 18.00
CA ILE A 201 4.26 -4.87 17.82
C ILE A 201 5.38 -5.12 18.83
N GLU A 202 6.02 -4.09 19.37
CA GLU A 202 7.05 -4.22 20.41
C GLU A 202 6.48 -4.51 21.79
N PHE A 203 5.17 -4.33 21.99
CA PHE A 203 4.49 -4.50 23.28
C PHE A 203 3.67 -5.77 23.32
N THR A 204 3.08 -6.17 22.19
CA THR A 204 2.24 -7.37 22.08
C THR A 204 2.15 -7.89 20.66
N ASN A 205 2.12 -9.23 20.55
CA ASN A 205 1.85 -9.92 19.29
C ASN A 205 0.36 -10.30 19.13
N ASN A 206 -0.47 -10.03 20.14
CA ASN A 206 -1.89 -10.37 20.09
C ASN A 206 -2.71 -9.17 19.60
N ALA A 207 -3.45 -9.34 18.50
CA ALA A 207 -4.26 -8.29 17.92
C ALA A 207 -5.67 -8.75 17.57
N VAL A 208 -6.62 -7.83 17.66
CA VAL A 208 -7.99 -7.98 17.13
C VAL A 208 -8.17 -6.93 16.03
N TYR A 209 -8.47 -7.37 14.81
CA TYR A 209 -8.84 -6.48 13.71
C TYR A 209 -10.35 -6.34 13.66
N LEU A 210 -10.84 -5.09 13.80
CA LEU A 210 -12.28 -4.82 13.69
C LEU A 210 -12.75 -5.09 12.26
N GLN A 211 -13.96 -5.63 12.15
CA GLN A 211 -14.66 -5.73 10.86
C GLN A 211 -15.44 -4.43 10.58
N ASP A 212 -15.90 -4.27 9.34
CA ASP A 212 -16.79 -3.16 9.00
C ASP A 212 -18.08 -3.24 9.83
N GLU A 213 -18.60 -2.08 10.21
CA GLU A 213 -19.75 -1.92 11.11
C GLU A 213 -19.53 -2.50 12.53
N GLU A 214 -18.27 -2.66 12.96
CA GLU A 214 -17.95 -3.04 14.33
C GLU A 214 -17.45 -1.86 15.15
N MET A 215 -17.81 -1.90 16.43
CA MET A 215 -17.28 -1.03 17.48
C MET A 215 -16.77 -1.85 18.66
N ALA A 216 -15.78 -1.30 19.36
CA ALA A 216 -15.26 -1.87 20.60
C ALA A 216 -15.26 -0.84 21.73
N ILE A 217 -15.58 -1.31 22.94
CA ILE A 217 -15.43 -0.57 24.18
C ILE A 217 -14.30 -1.23 24.96
N ILE A 218 -13.17 -0.53 25.05
CA ILE A 218 -11.92 -0.98 25.64
C ILE A 218 -11.81 -0.37 27.04
N ARG A 219 -11.71 -1.21 28.07
CA ARG A 219 -11.56 -0.78 29.48
C ARG A 219 -10.45 -1.56 30.13
N LEU A 220 -9.64 -0.87 30.92
CA LEU A 220 -8.57 -1.50 31.68
C LEU A 220 -9.12 -2.58 32.63
N GLY A 221 -8.47 -3.76 32.66
CA GLY A 221 -8.86 -4.87 33.51
C GLY A 221 -10.18 -5.56 33.13
N LYS A 222 -10.72 -5.30 31.93
CA LYS A 222 -11.93 -5.94 31.42
C LYS A 222 -11.70 -6.51 30.03
N GLU A 223 -12.45 -7.55 29.66
CA GLU A 223 -12.49 -8.06 28.30
C GLU A 223 -13.02 -7.00 27.33
N ILE A 224 -12.49 -7.03 26.09
CA ILE A 224 -12.94 -6.16 25.02
C ILE A 224 -14.40 -6.50 24.68
N LYS A 225 -15.27 -5.51 24.67
CA LYS A 225 -16.65 -5.68 24.23
C LYS A 225 -16.79 -5.23 22.79
N LEU A 226 -16.93 -6.18 21.88
CA LEU A 226 -17.27 -5.92 20.48
C LEU A 226 -18.79 -5.89 20.29
N ARG A 227 -19.26 -4.97 19.46
CA ARG A 227 -20.66 -4.82 19.07
C ARG A 227 -20.79 -4.42 17.61
N LYS A 228 -21.88 -4.82 16.99
CA LYS A 228 -22.28 -4.31 15.67
C LYS A 228 -22.92 -2.93 15.83
N ILE A 229 -22.57 -1.99 14.96
CA ILE A 229 -23.08 -0.60 15.01
C ILE A 229 -24.57 -0.58 14.67
N LYS A 230 -24.97 -1.34 13.67
CA LYS A 230 -26.33 -1.31 13.12
C LYS A 230 -27.42 -1.72 14.10
N ASP A 231 -27.21 -2.79 14.87
CA ASP A 231 -28.24 -3.44 15.71
C ASP A 231 -27.79 -3.65 17.16
N ASP A 232 -26.61 -3.14 17.54
CA ASP A 232 -25.99 -3.33 18.88
C ASP A 232 -25.76 -4.80 19.27
N ALA A 233 -25.76 -5.71 18.30
CA ALA A 233 -25.52 -7.12 18.54
C ALA A 233 -24.11 -7.38 19.09
N VAL A 234 -23.98 -8.31 20.04
CA VAL A 234 -22.67 -8.69 20.58
C VAL A 234 -21.87 -9.44 19.52
N ALA A 235 -20.65 -8.98 19.25
CA ALA A 235 -19.66 -9.67 18.45
C ALA A 235 -18.53 -10.22 19.34
N TYR A 236 -17.88 -11.29 18.88
CA TYR A 236 -16.79 -11.92 19.63
C TYR A 236 -15.44 -11.60 18.98
N PRO A 237 -14.44 -11.14 19.76
CA PRO A 237 -13.13 -10.82 19.22
C PRO A 237 -12.42 -12.08 18.70
N SER A 238 -11.91 -12.01 17.47
CA SER A 238 -10.98 -13.01 16.94
C SER A 238 -9.55 -12.52 17.17
N ILE A 239 -8.88 -13.09 18.19
CA ILE A 239 -7.50 -12.73 18.50
C ILE A 239 -6.57 -13.43 17.50
N GLN A 240 -5.74 -12.66 16.83
CA GLN A 240 -4.72 -13.13 15.90
C GLN A 240 -3.33 -12.92 16.48
N GLU A 241 -2.47 -13.93 16.37
CA GLU A 241 -1.05 -13.79 16.72
C GLU A 241 -0.28 -13.21 15.53
N LEU A 242 0.35 -12.07 15.73
CA LEU A 242 1.13 -11.37 14.73
C LEU A 242 2.51 -12.03 14.57
N LYS A 243 2.92 -12.27 13.33
CA LYS A 243 4.25 -12.81 12.97
C LYS A 243 5.20 -11.73 12.44
N LEU A 244 5.08 -10.50 12.94
CA LEU A 244 5.94 -9.38 12.57
C LEU A 244 7.12 -9.25 13.54
N ASN A 245 8.31 -8.96 12.99
CA ASN A 245 9.52 -8.69 13.78
C ASN A 245 9.84 -7.19 13.77
N LEU A 246 10.32 -6.67 14.89
CA LEU A 246 10.68 -5.25 15.03
C LEU A 246 11.76 -4.83 14.01
N GLU A 247 12.75 -5.70 13.74
CA GLU A 247 13.81 -5.44 12.75
C GLU A 247 13.29 -5.19 11.33
N GLU A 248 12.13 -5.75 11.00
CA GLU A 248 11.52 -5.57 9.67
C GLU A 248 10.99 -4.17 9.46
N ILE A 249 10.59 -3.47 10.52
CA ILE A 249 10.05 -2.11 10.47
C ILE A 249 11.09 -1.01 10.77
N GLU A 250 12.36 -1.37 10.91
CA GLU A 250 13.49 -0.45 11.09
C GLU A 250 14.35 -0.39 9.82
N LYS A 251 15.13 0.69 9.65
CA LYS A 251 15.97 0.88 8.46
C LYS A 251 17.14 -0.12 8.35
N GLY A 252 17.52 -0.79 9.42
CA GLY A 252 18.55 -1.83 9.41
C GLY A 252 19.93 -1.39 8.87
N GLY A 253 20.32 -0.12 9.13
CA GLY A 253 21.59 0.47 8.66
C GLY A 253 21.53 1.13 7.29
N PHE A 254 20.41 1.07 6.57
CA PHE A 254 20.21 1.81 5.32
C PHE A 254 19.83 3.27 5.61
N GLU A 255 20.20 4.17 4.71
CA GLU A 255 19.84 5.59 4.81
C GLU A 255 18.34 5.80 4.70
N HIS A 256 17.67 5.05 3.79
CA HIS A 256 16.25 5.15 3.49
C HIS A 256 15.57 3.78 3.47
N PHE A 257 14.27 3.73 3.80
CA PHE A 257 13.46 2.52 3.66
C PHE A 257 13.40 2.02 2.23
N MET A 258 13.23 2.91 1.26
CA MET A 258 13.19 2.53 -0.16
C MET A 258 14.45 1.76 -0.56
N LEU A 259 15.65 2.21 -0.16
CA LEU A 259 16.90 1.49 -0.48
C LEU A 259 16.94 0.12 0.21
N LYS A 260 16.58 0.06 1.49
CA LYS A 260 16.44 -1.22 2.21
C LYS A 260 15.53 -2.19 1.45
N GLU A 261 14.35 -1.73 1.05
CA GLU A 261 13.33 -2.52 0.38
C GLU A 261 13.77 -2.97 -1.04
N ILE A 262 14.57 -2.17 -1.74
CA ILE A 262 15.24 -2.59 -2.99
C ILE A 262 16.20 -3.75 -2.72
N TYR A 263 17.00 -3.67 -1.67
CA TYR A 263 17.97 -4.72 -1.30
C TYR A 263 17.32 -5.95 -0.64
N GLU A 264 16.12 -5.83 -0.12
CA GLU A 264 15.35 -6.97 0.43
C GLU A 264 14.71 -7.85 -0.65
N GLN A 265 14.66 -7.43 -1.91
CA GLN A 265 13.94 -8.16 -2.96
C GLN A 265 14.39 -9.62 -3.16
N PRO A 266 15.69 -9.98 -3.09
CA PRO A 266 16.09 -11.40 -3.15
C PRO A 266 15.39 -12.24 -2.09
N ARG A 267 15.42 -11.76 -0.83
CA ARG A 267 14.77 -12.44 0.30
C ARG A 267 13.25 -12.42 0.17
N ALA A 268 12.66 -11.29 -0.21
CA ALA A 268 11.21 -11.16 -0.38
C ALA A 268 10.67 -12.12 -1.45
N ILE A 269 11.36 -12.27 -2.58
CA ILE A 269 11.01 -13.25 -3.63
C ILE A 269 11.12 -14.68 -3.09
N LEU A 270 12.20 -15.01 -2.36
CA LEU A 270 12.38 -16.31 -1.72
C LEU A 270 11.24 -16.60 -0.73
N ASP A 271 10.89 -15.64 0.13
CA ASP A 271 9.82 -15.79 1.12
C ASP A 271 8.44 -15.94 0.45
N THR A 272 8.22 -15.28 -0.69
CA THR A 272 7.00 -15.40 -1.49
C THR A 272 6.74 -16.83 -1.97
N TYR A 273 7.77 -17.53 -2.42
CA TYR A 273 7.59 -18.89 -2.92
C TYR A 273 7.99 -19.99 -1.93
N ARG A 274 8.54 -19.64 -0.75
CA ARG A 274 8.92 -20.61 0.28
C ARG A 274 7.76 -21.52 0.67
N GLY A 275 7.96 -22.84 0.58
CA GLY A 275 6.94 -23.85 0.84
C GLY A 275 5.88 -24.00 -0.27
N ARG A 276 5.91 -23.12 -1.29
CA ARG A 276 5.03 -23.17 -2.46
C ARG A 276 5.73 -23.78 -3.68
N LEU A 277 6.93 -23.33 -3.96
CA LEU A 277 7.76 -23.82 -5.07
C LEU A 277 8.62 -24.97 -4.57
N LEU A 278 8.39 -26.17 -5.10
CA LEU A 278 9.14 -27.38 -4.83
C LEU A 278 9.75 -27.85 -6.15
N ALA A 279 10.82 -27.16 -6.58
CA ALA A 279 11.40 -27.34 -7.91
C ALA A 279 11.89 -28.78 -8.13
N LYS A 280 12.59 -29.38 -7.18
CA LYS A 280 13.09 -30.77 -7.24
C LYS A 280 11.97 -31.81 -7.40
N GLU A 281 10.80 -31.53 -6.82
CA GLU A 281 9.63 -32.40 -6.87
C GLU A 281 8.74 -32.12 -8.08
N GLY A 282 9.00 -31.04 -8.82
CA GLY A 282 8.15 -30.60 -9.93
C GLY A 282 6.74 -30.19 -9.49
N ILE A 283 6.60 -29.53 -8.36
CA ILE A 283 5.30 -29.20 -7.74
C ILE A 283 5.24 -27.73 -7.34
N ILE A 284 4.06 -27.13 -7.55
CA ILE A 284 3.66 -25.86 -6.94
C ILE A 284 2.47 -26.11 -6.00
N LYS A 285 2.60 -25.71 -4.72
CA LYS A 285 1.55 -25.80 -3.70
C LYS A 285 1.04 -24.41 -3.37
N MET A 286 -0.24 -24.16 -3.61
CA MET A 286 -0.90 -22.89 -3.27
C MET A 286 -2.35 -23.20 -2.88
N ALA A 287 -2.65 -23.27 -1.60
CA ALA A 287 -3.96 -23.69 -1.09
C ALA A 287 -5.14 -22.94 -1.75
N GLY A 288 -5.07 -21.62 -1.84
CA GLY A 288 -6.13 -20.81 -2.43
C GLY A 288 -6.49 -21.16 -3.88
N ILE A 289 -5.51 -21.61 -4.70
CA ILE A 289 -5.80 -22.09 -6.06
C ILE A 289 -6.04 -23.61 -6.09
N ASP A 290 -5.38 -24.39 -5.22
CA ASP A 290 -5.58 -25.84 -5.19
C ASP A 290 -7.04 -26.22 -4.90
N GLU A 291 -7.66 -25.48 -4.00
CA GLU A 291 -9.07 -25.66 -3.62
C GLU A 291 -10.06 -25.12 -4.67
N ASN A 292 -9.62 -24.21 -5.55
CA ASN A 292 -10.45 -23.50 -6.51
C ASN A 292 -10.00 -23.67 -7.97
N LEU A 293 -9.19 -24.71 -8.24
CA LEU A 293 -8.56 -24.92 -9.55
C LEU A 293 -9.58 -24.98 -10.71
N GLU A 294 -10.70 -25.65 -10.50
CA GLU A 294 -11.79 -25.78 -11.47
C GLU A 294 -12.38 -24.42 -11.89
N LYS A 295 -12.43 -23.44 -10.97
CA LYS A 295 -12.90 -22.08 -11.30
C LYS A 295 -11.99 -21.42 -12.34
N PHE A 296 -10.67 -21.56 -12.18
CA PHE A 296 -9.70 -21.02 -13.12
C PHE A 296 -9.65 -21.79 -14.45
N LEU A 297 -9.78 -23.13 -14.42
CA LEU A 297 -9.73 -23.95 -15.62
C LEU A 297 -10.95 -23.74 -16.53
N ASN A 298 -12.10 -23.46 -15.94
CA ASN A 298 -13.37 -23.22 -16.64
C ASN A 298 -13.62 -21.73 -16.91
N ALA A 299 -12.74 -20.83 -16.48
CA ALA A 299 -12.88 -19.41 -16.73
C ALA A 299 -12.81 -19.09 -18.23
N GLU A 300 -13.74 -18.26 -18.71
CA GLU A 300 -13.68 -17.71 -20.07
C GLU A 300 -12.55 -16.70 -20.21
N ARG A 301 -12.31 -15.92 -19.15
CA ARG A 301 -11.17 -14.99 -19.03
C ARG A 301 -10.84 -14.70 -17.57
N ILE A 302 -9.65 -14.13 -17.37
CA ILE A 302 -9.23 -13.53 -16.12
C ILE A 302 -9.30 -12.01 -16.27
N ILE A 303 -9.89 -11.33 -15.30
CA ILE A 303 -9.87 -9.87 -15.18
C ILE A 303 -8.97 -9.53 -14.00
N ILE A 304 -7.93 -8.71 -14.23
CA ILE A 304 -7.03 -8.24 -13.18
C ILE A 304 -7.36 -6.79 -12.86
N VAL A 305 -7.68 -6.48 -11.60
CA VAL A 305 -7.96 -5.12 -11.14
C VAL A 305 -6.94 -4.67 -10.10
N ALA A 306 -6.35 -3.50 -10.30
CA ALA A 306 -5.35 -2.94 -9.39
C ALA A 306 -5.15 -1.44 -9.60
N CYS A 307 -4.30 -0.82 -8.77
CA CYS A 307 -3.88 0.58 -8.88
C CYS A 307 -2.35 0.68 -8.89
N GLY A 308 -1.80 1.67 -9.60
CA GLY A 308 -0.37 2.03 -9.59
C GLY A 308 0.57 0.86 -9.91
N THR A 309 1.57 0.64 -9.07
CA THR A 309 2.56 -0.44 -9.20
C THR A 309 1.91 -1.83 -9.31
N SER A 310 0.83 -2.08 -8.56
CA SER A 310 0.08 -3.36 -8.64
C SER A 310 -0.62 -3.53 -9.99
N TRP A 311 -1.07 -2.45 -10.63
CA TRP A 311 -1.61 -2.50 -11.98
C TRP A 311 -0.51 -2.85 -13.00
N HIS A 312 0.72 -2.30 -12.87
CA HIS A 312 1.85 -2.69 -13.71
C HIS A 312 2.23 -4.16 -13.52
N ALA A 313 2.16 -4.69 -12.30
CA ALA A 313 2.33 -6.13 -12.05
C ALA A 313 1.24 -6.96 -12.73
N GLY A 314 0.00 -6.46 -12.77
CA GLY A 314 -1.10 -7.04 -13.53
C GLY A 314 -0.81 -7.11 -15.02
N LEU A 315 -0.28 -6.03 -15.63
CA LEU A 315 0.12 -6.01 -17.03
C LEU A 315 1.24 -7.03 -17.36
N VAL A 316 2.20 -7.24 -16.45
CA VAL A 316 3.18 -8.33 -16.62
C VAL A 316 2.48 -9.68 -16.58
N ALA A 317 1.53 -9.85 -15.66
CA ALA A 317 0.77 -11.09 -15.51
C ALA A 317 -0.11 -11.40 -16.73
N GLU A 318 -0.67 -10.40 -17.41
CA GLU A 318 -1.40 -10.59 -18.67
C GLU A 318 -0.55 -11.36 -19.68
N TYR A 319 0.66 -10.89 -19.98
CA TYR A 319 1.59 -11.59 -20.85
C TYR A 319 1.90 -13.01 -20.34
N ILE A 320 2.12 -13.18 -19.03
CA ILE A 320 2.46 -14.48 -18.42
C ILE A 320 1.31 -15.48 -18.55
N PHE A 321 0.07 -15.09 -18.20
CA PHE A 321 -1.09 -15.98 -18.26
C PHE A 321 -1.47 -16.34 -19.69
N GLU A 322 -1.44 -15.37 -20.61
CA GLU A 322 -1.76 -15.61 -22.01
C GLU A 322 -0.73 -16.53 -22.69
N ASP A 323 0.57 -16.31 -22.43
CA ASP A 323 1.62 -17.16 -23.01
C ASP A 323 1.66 -18.55 -22.39
N MET A 324 1.63 -18.64 -21.06
CA MET A 324 1.83 -19.92 -20.36
C MET A 324 0.54 -20.73 -20.19
N ALA A 325 -0.53 -20.10 -19.73
CA ALA A 325 -1.78 -20.77 -19.37
C ALA A 325 -2.82 -20.75 -20.51
N ARG A 326 -2.61 -19.93 -21.53
CA ARG A 326 -3.52 -19.77 -22.68
C ARG A 326 -4.95 -19.44 -22.22
N ILE A 327 -5.05 -18.49 -21.29
CA ILE A 327 -6.29 -17.94 -20.78
C ILE A 327 -6.31 -16.45 -21.15
N PRO A 328 -7.37 -15.91 -21.80
CA PRO A 328 -7.50 -14.48 -22.08
C PRO A 328 -7.47 -13.65 -20.78
N VAL A 329 -6.75 -12.53 -20.79
CA VAL A 329 -6.64 -11.64 -19.63
C VAL A 329 -6.98 -10.22 -20.02
N GLU A 330 -7.70 -9.51 -19.14
CA GLU A 330 -7.92 -8.07 -19.21
C GLU A 330 -7.37 -7.44 -17.95
N VAL A 331 -6.60 -6.35 -18.08
CA VAL A 331 -6.03 -5.62 -16.93
C VAL A 331 -6.61 -4.23 -16.85
N GLU A 332 -7.30 -3.94 -15.75
CA GLU A 332 -8.07 -2.73 -15.56
C GLU A 332 -7.55 -1.90 -14.38
N TYR A 333 -7.58 -0.58 -14.51
CA TYR A 333 -7.52 0.27 -13.34
C TYR A 333 -8.77 0.03 -12.47
N ALA A 334 -8.58 -0.24 -11.18
CA ALA A 334 -9.70 -0.53 -10.30
C ALA A 334 -10.70 0.64 -10.21
N SER A 335 -10.22 1.89 -10.26
CA SER A 335 -11.03 3.11 -10.33
C SER A 335 -11.93 3.14 -11.56
N GLU A 336 -11.37 2.87 -12.75
CA GLU A 336 -12.14 2.90 -13.99
C GLU A 336 -13.12 1.71 -14.08
N PHE A 337 -12.69 0.52 -13.63
CA PHE A 337 -13.52 -0.69 -13.61
C PHE A 337 -14.83 -0.48 -12.85
N ARG A 338 -14.78 0.16 -11.67
CA ARG A 338 -15.95 0.34 -10.82
C ARG A 338 -17.02 1.29 -11.43
N TYR A 339 -16.61 2.25 -12.26
CA TYR A 339 -17.54 3.27 -12.81
C TYR A 339 -18.02 3.01 -14.22
N ARG A 340 -17.31 2.22 -15.02
CA ARG A 340 -17.67 2.01 -16.44
C ARG A 340 -18.77 0.96 -16.69
N ASN A 341 -19.41 0.39 -15.67
CA ASN A 341 -20.37 -0.70 -15.78
C ASN A 341 -19.82 -1.90 -16.58
N PRO A 342 -18.76 -2.59 -16.08
CA PRO A 342 -18.07 -3.62 -16.83
C PRO A 342 -18.97 -4.84 -17.09
N ILE A 343 -18.69 -5.52 -18.19
CA ILE A 343 -19.30 -6.83 -18.49
C ILE A 343 -18.55 -7.86 -17.66
N VAL A 344 -19.20 -8.41 -16.65
CA VAL A 344 -18.66 -9.46 -15.76
C VAL A 344 -19.75 -10.51 -15.60
N THR A 345 -19.35 -11.78 -15.60
CA THR A 345 -20.24 -12.93 -15.48
C THR A 345 -19.70 -13.93 -14.44
N ASP A 346 -20.48 -14.93 -14.10
CA ASP A 346 -20.08 -16.06 -13.23
C ASP A 346 -19.03 -17.00 -13.87
N ARG A 347 -18.68 -16.77 -15.14
CA ARG A 347 -17.62 -17.47 -15.87
C ARG A 347 -16.30 -16.70 -15.91
N ASP A 348 -16.26 -15.52 -15.32
CA ASP A 348 -15.04 -14.72 -15.16
C ASP A 348 -14.37 -14.99 -13.81
N VAL A 349 -13.05 -14.98 -13.80
CA VAL A 349 -12.25 -14.93 -12.58
C VAL A 349 -11.66 -13.53 -12.46
N LEU A 350 -11.94 -12.84 -11.35
CA LEU A 350 -11.31 -11.56 -11.06
C LEU A 350 -10.13 -11.77 -10.10
N ILE A 351 -8.93 -11.28 -10.48
CA ILE A 351 -7.74 -11.22 -9.62
C ILE A 351 -7.56 -9.78 -9.15
N ALA A 352 -7.67 -9.55 -7.85
CA ALA A 352 -7.44 -8.25 -7.23
C ALA A 352 -6.05 -8.19 -6.60
N ILE A 353 -5.22 -7.21 -7.01
CA ILE A 353 -3.83 -7.08 -6.54
C ILE A 353 -3.70 -5.81 -5.71
N SER A 354 -3.16 -5.93 -4.49
CA SER A 354 -2.89 -4.78 -3.62
C SER A 354 -1.77 -5.10 -2.63
N GLN A 355 -0.80 -4.18 -2.49
CA GLN A 355 0.24 -4.32 -1.47
C GLN A 355 -0.36 -4.20 -0.07
N SER A 356 -1.11 -3.13 0.22
CA SER A 356 -1.72 -2.88 1.54
C SER A 356 -2.94 -3.75 1.83
N GLY A 357 -3.64 -4.20 0.78
CA GLY A 357 -4.94 -4.84 0.90
C GLY A 357 -6.07 -3.92 1.39
N GLU A 358 -5.86 -2.58 1.34
CA GLU A 358 -6.79 -1.56 1.85
C GLU A 358 -7.15 -0.50 0.80
N THR A 359 -6.80 -0.71 -0.47
CA THR A 359 -7.06 0.26 -1.54
C THR A 359 -8.55 0.35 -1.82
N ALA A 360 -9.14 1.54 -1.65
CA ALA A 360 -10.59 1.75 -1.74
C ALA A 360 -11.17 1.34 -3.09
N ASP A 361 -10.57 1.78 -4.20
CA ASP A 361 -11.03 1.43 -5.55
C ASP A 361 -10.98 -0.08 -5.82
N THR A 362 -9.92 -0.75 -5.35
CA THR A 362 -9.79 -2.20 -5.51
C THR A 362 -10.86 -2.95 -4.71
N LEU A 363 -11.16 -2.49 -3.48
CA LEU A 363 -12.25 -3.04 -2.68
C LEU A 363 -13.62 -2.87 -3.35
N ALA A 364 -13.87 -1.69 -3.91
CA ALA A 364 -15.11 -1.42 -4.62
C ALA A 364 -15.25 -2.27 -5.90
N ALA A 365 -14.15 -2.46 -6.65
CA ALA A 365 -14.11 -3.34 -7.82
C ALA A 365 -14.40 -4.81 -7.45
N ILE A 366 -13.87 -5.31 -6.31
CA ILE A 366 -14.16 -6.63 -5.77
C ILE A 366 -15.65 -6.80 -5.49
N LYS A 367 -16.26 -5.86 -4.76
CA LYS A 367 -17.69 -5.91 -4.42
C LYS A 367 -18.56 -5.95 -5.67
N LEU A 368 -18.28 -5.06 -6.64
CA LEU A 368 -18.97 -5.03 -7.92
C LEU A 368 -18.87 -6.35 -8.69
N ALA A 369 -17.67 -6.96 -8.74
CA ALA A 369 -17.48 -8.24 -9.43
C ALA A 369 -18.24 -9.39 -8.75
N LYS A 370 -18.23 -9.43 -7.42
CA LYS A 370 -18.99 -10.42 -6.63
C LYS A 370 -20.50 -10.27 -6.82
N GLU A 371 -21.02 -9.05 -6.84
CA GLU A 371 -22.44 -8.77 -7.14
C GLU A 371 -22.85 -9.29 -8.52
N LYS A 372 -21.92 -9.29 -9.49
CA LYS A 372 -22.12 -9.84 -10.84
C LYS A 372 -21.85 -11.35 -10.95
N GLY A 373 -21.46 -12.01 -9.87
CA GLY A 373 -21.28 -13.47 -9.78
C GLY A 373 -19.88 -13.99 -10.07
N ALA A 374 -18.88 -13.13 -10.35
CA ALA A 374 -17.52 -13.56 -10.60
C ALA A 374 -16.87 -14.16 -9.35
N PHE A 375 -16.01 -15.16 -9.54
CA PHE A 375 -15.11 -15.67 -8.51
C PHE A 375 -13.94 -14.69 -8.33
N VAL A 376 -13.66 -14.27 -7.10
CA VAL A 376 -12.64 -13.25 -6.80
C VAL A 376 -11.47 -13.84 -6.04
N PHE A 377 -10.26 -13.67 -6.60
CA PHE A 377 -8.99 -14.11 -6.01
C PHE A 377 -8.12 -12.92 -5.62
N GLY A 378 -7.71 -12.85 -4.35
CA GLY A 378 -6.89 -11.75 -3.82
C GLY A 378 -5.37 -12.05 -3.85
N VAL A 379 -4.56 -11.10 -4.29
CA VAL A 379 -3.10 -11.11 -4.14
C VAL A 379 -2.70 -9.94 -3.26
N CYS A 380 -2.43 -10.18 -1.98
CA CYS A 380 -2.15 -9.14 -0.98
C CYS A 380 -0.84 -9.42 -0.24
N ASN A 381 -0.22 -8.38 0.32
CA ASN A 381 0.93 -8.55 1.21
C ASN A 381 0.51 -8.60 2.68
N VAL A 382 -0.46 -7.77 3.08
CA VAL A 382 -0.88 -7.65 4.49
C VAL A 382 -1.90 -8.74 4.82
N VAL A 383 -1.53 -9.61 5.77
CA VAL A 383 -2.41 -10.68 6.26
C VAL A 383 -3.60 -10.07 7.01
N GLY A 384 -4.81 -10.57 6.73
CA GLY A 384 -6.03 -10.11 7.37
C GLY A 384 -6.51 -8.72 6.93
N SER A 385 -5.96 -8.17 5.84
CA SER A 385 -6.43 -6.91 5.23
C SER A 385 -7.86 -7.01 4.69
N SER A 386 -8.49 -5.87 4.43
CA SER A 386 -9.88 -5.82 3.94
C SER A 386 -10.07 -6.57 2.63
N ILE A 387 -9.16 -6.41 1.66
CA ILE A 387 -9.20 -7.15 0.39
C ILE A 387 -9.07 -8.66 0.63
N ALA A 388 -8.14 -9.08 1.50
CA ALA A 388 -7.93 -10.50 1.79
C ALA A 388 -9.17 -11.15 2.44
N ARG A 389 -9.96 -10.39 3.20
CA ARG A 389 -11.21 -10.88 3.81
C ARG A 389 -12.40 -10.87 2.85
N GLU A 390 -12.42 -9.92 1.93
CA GLU A 390 -13.52 -9.74 0.97
C GLU A 390 -13.45 -10.72 -0.21
N THR A 391 -12.27 -11.24 -0.55
CA THR A 391 -12.05 -12.18 -1.65
C THR A 391 -12.45 -13.62 -1.28
N ASP A 392 -12.87 -14.41 -2.27
CA ASP A 392 -13.31 -15.81 -2.07
C ASP A 392 -12.13 -16.75 -1.79
N ALA A 393 -10.97 -16.44 -2.35
CA ALA A 393 -9.70 -17.11 -2.11
C ALA A 393 -8.53 -16.14 -2.40
N GLY A 394 -7.31 -16.53 -2.08
CA GLY A 394 -6.17 -15.65 -2.36
C GLY A 394 -4.80 -16.24 -2.05
N ALA A 395 -3.78 -15.43 -2.28
CA ALA A 395 -2.40 -15.70 -1.93
C ALA A 395 -1.74 -14.46 -1.36
N TYR A 396 -1.01 -14.62 -0.26
CA TYR A 396 -0.16 -13.55 0.28
C TYR A 396 1.20 -13.52 -0.40
N THR A 397 1.75 -12.34 -0.61
CA THR A 397 3.09 -12.19 -1.21
C THR A 397 4.22 -12.46 -0.21
N HIS A 398 3.96 -12.34 1.10
CA HIS A 398 4.96 -12.50 2.17
C HIS A 398 6.21 -11.64 1.97
N ALA A 399 6.07 -10.45 1.37
CA ALA A 399 7.18 -9.53 1.13
C ALA A 399 7.71 -8.86 2.40
N GLY A 400 7.08 -9.10 3.55
CA GLY A 400 7.30 -8.33 4.76
C GLY A 400 6.75 -6.90 4.66
N PRO A 401 6.92 -6.07 5.70
CA PRO A 401 6.49 -4.67 5.67
C PRO A 401 7.19 -3.88 4.57
N GLU A 402 6.43 -3.05 3.84
CA GLU A 402 6.94 -2.09 2.87
C GLU A 402 6.50 -0.70 3.30
N ILE A 403 7.45 0.12 3.76
CA ILE A 403 7.23 1.40 4.43
C ILE A 403 7.42 2.58 3.48
N GLY A 404 8.43 2.50 2.59
CA GLY A 404 8.62 3.51 1.54
C GLY A 404 7.34 3.72 0.75
N VAL A 405 6.92 4.99 0.55
CA VAL A 405 5.66 5.31 -0.12
C VAL A 405 5.66 4.76 -1.55
N ALA A 406 6.73 4.95 -2.30
CA ALA A 406 6.91 4.34 -3.61
C ALA A 406 7.22 2.84 -3.47
N SER A 407 6.35 1.99 -3.99
CA SER A 407 6.49 0.52 -3.88
C SER A 407 7.67 0.00 -4.69
N THR A 408 8.39 -0.97 -4.14
CA THR A 408 9.56 -1.63 -4.73
C THR A 408 9.44 -3.15 -4.71
N LYS A 409 9.64 -3.79 -3.55
CA LYS A 409 9.58 -5.25 -3.40
C LYS A 409 8.17 -5.82 -3.60
N ALA A 410 7.13 -5.01 -3.40
CA ALA A 410 5.75 -5.41 -3.69
C ALA A 410 5.58 -5.79 -5.17
N PHE A 411 6.19 -5.05 -6.10
CA PHE A 411 6.13 -5.34 -7.54
C PHE A 411 6.68 -6.73 -7.88
N THR A 412 7.91 -7.01 -7.46
CA THR A 412 8.58 -8.29 -7.77
C THR A 412 7.91 -9.48 -7.08
N THR A 413 7.41 -9.30 -5.85
CA THR A 413 6.70 -10.37 -5.13
C THR A 413 5.31 -10.64 -5.68
N GLN A 414 4.58 -9.61 -6.16
CA GLN A 414 3.31 -9.79 -6.87
C GLN A 414 3.52 -10.55 -8.17
N ILE A 415 4.51 -10.18 -9.00
CA ILE A 415 4.85 -10.92 -10.22
C ILE A 415 5.21 -12.37 -9.88
N THR A 416 5.95 -12.61 -8.80
CA THR A 416 6.32 -13.97 -8.37
C THR A 416 5.08 -14.82 -8.07
N VAL A 417 4.11 -14.29 -7.30
CA VAL A 417 2.84 -15.00 -7.02
C VAL A 417 2.08 -15.29 -8.32
N LEU A 418 1.94 -14.29 -9.19
CA LEU A 418 1.21 -14.41 -10.44
C LEU A 418 1.89 -15.40 -11.41
N THR A 419 3.23 -15.45 -11.42
CA THR A 419 4.01 -16.46 -12.18
C THR A 419 3.75 -17.87 -11.66
N LEU A 420 3.77 -18.08 -10.33
CA LEU A 420 3.44 -19.38 -9.73
C LEU A 420 2.02 -19.83 -10.10
N LEU A 421 1.07 -18.90 -10.08
CA LEU A 421 -0.33 -19.14 -10.45
C LEU A 421 -0.44 -19.57 -11.92
N ALA A 422 0.19 -18.82 -12.83
CA ALA A 422 0.18 -19.11 -14.27
C ALA A 422 0.86 -20.44 -14.60
N LEU A 423 2.02 -20.75 -13.99
CA LEU A 423 2.71 -22.03 -14.15
C LEU A 423 1.85 -23.21 -13.69
N LYS A 424 1.16 -23.05 -12.56
CA LYS A 424 0.25 -24.09 -12.06
C LYS A 424 -0.90 -24.35 -13.01
N LEU A 425 -1.51 -23.30 -13.57
CA LEU A 425 -2.56 -23.40 -14.57
C LEU A 425 -2.05 -23.98 -15.88
N ALA A 426 -0.86 -23.57 -16.34
CA ALA A 426 -0.22 -24.12 -17.54
C ALA A 426 -0.02 -25.63 -17.45
N LYS A 427 0.41 -26.11 -16.27
CA LYS A 427 0.54 -27.56 -16.00
C LYS A 427 -0.82 -28.25 -15.98
N ALA A 428 -1.80 -27.70 -15.28
CA ALA A 428 -3.13 -28.30 -15.14
C ALA A 428 -3.88 -28.36 -16.47
N LYS A 429 -3.73 -27.34 -17.34
CA LYS A 429 -4.28 -27.32 -18.71
C LYS A 429 -3.49 -28.17 -19.71
N GLY A 430 -2.35 -28.75 -19.30
CA GLY A 430 -1.51 -29.53 -20.20
C GLY A 430 -0.76 -28.73 -21.27
N VAL A 431 -0.69 -27.39 -21.13
CA VAL A 431 0.08 -26.51 -22.04
C VAL A 431 1.58 -26.76 -21.88
N PHE A 432 2.03 -26.96 -20.63
CA PHE A 432 3.41 -27.32 -20.33
C PHE A 432 3.54 -28.83 -20.09
N ASN A 433 4.46 -29.46 -20.79
CA ASN A 433 4.91 -30.80 -20.47
C ASN A 433 5.80 -30.78 -19.21
N ALA A 434 6.04 -31.93 -18.60
CA ALA A 434 6.82 -32.05 -17.37
C ALA A 434 8.25 -31.46 -17.46
N PRO A 435 9.05 -31.69 -18.53
CA PRO A 435 10.37 -31.07 -18.65
C PRO A 435 10.34 -29.55 -18.69
N ARG A 436 9.49 -28.93 -19.51
CA ARG A 436 9.36 -27.46 -19.61
C ARG A 436 8.88 -26.86 -18.29
N PHE A 437 7.94 -27.52 -17.63
CA PHE A 437 7.47 -27.08 -16.31
C PHE A 437 8.61 -27.11 -15.27
N HIS A 438 9.37 -28.19 -15.22
CA HIS A 438 10.50 -28.34 -14.31
C HIS A 438 11.61 -27.30 -14.57
N GLU A 439 11.88 -26.99 -15.82
CA GLU A 439 12.83 -25.94 -16.23
C GLU A 439 12.43 -24.58 -15.67
N TYR A 440 11.15 -24.20 -15.78
CA TYR A 440 10.63 -22.95 -15.19
C TYR A 440 10.72 -22.92 -13.67
N LEU A 441 10.43 -24.04 -13.00
CA LEU A 441 10.54 -24.09 -11.53
C LEU A 441 11.98 -23.92 -11.07
N THR A 442 12.92 -24.57 -11.76
CA THR A 442 14.35 -24.48 -11.46
C THR A 442 14.88 -23.07 -11.71
N GLU A 443 14.45 -22.44 -12.81
CA GLU A 443 14.84 -21.07 -13.12
C GLU A 443 14.27 -20.07 -12.12
N LEU A 444 13.00 -20.21 -11.73
CA LEU A 444 12.38 -19.33 -10.74
C LEU A 444 13.04 -19.47 -9.35
N GLU A 445 13.49 -20.68 -8.98
CA GLU A 445 14.25 -20.92 -7.74
C GLU A 445 15.58 -20.16 -7.72
N GLN A 446 16.18 -19.87 -8.89
CA GLN A 446 17.45 -19.14 -9.02
C GLN A 446 17.28 -17.61 -9.06
N ILE A 447 16.07 -17.10 -9.24
CA ILE A 447 15.80 -15.66 -9.38
C ILE A 447 16.35 -14.84 -8.20
N PRO A 448 16.22 -15.23 -6.91
CA PRO A 448 16.80 -14.45 -5.81
C PRO A 448 18.31 -14.21 -5.97
N ALA A 449 19.08 -15.23 -6.32
CA ALA A 449 20.52 -15.09 -6.53
C ALA A 449 20.84 -14.21 -7.77
N LYS A 450 20.00 -14.26 -8.80
CA LYS A 450 20.13 -13.37 -9.97
C LYS A 450 19.79 -11.93 -9.64
N VAL A 451 18.80 -11.68 -8.76
CA VAL A 451 18.50 -10.34 -8.26
C VAL A 451 19.65 -9.79 -7.40
N GLU A 452 20.27 -10.60 -6.55
CA GLU A 452 21.50 -10.23 -5.81
C GLU A 452 22.60 -9.76 -6.77
N ARG A 453 22.81 -10.47 -7.88
CA ARG A 453 23.76 -10.07 -8.91
C ARG A 453 23.36 -8.76 -9.61
N ALA A 454 22.08 -8.58 -9.95
CA ALA A 454 21.60 -7.34 -10.56
C ALA A 454 21.80 -6.12 -9.63
N LEU A 455 21.70 -6.31 -8.31
CA LEU A 455 21.99 -5.26 -7.31
C LEU A 455 23.45 -4.82 -7.29
N LEU A 456 24.39 -5.63 -7.78
CA LEU A 456 25.80 -5.24 -7.91
C LEU A 456 26.01 -4.08 -8.91
N ALA A 457 25.03 -3.77 -9.76
CA ALA A 457 25.05 -2.62 -10.63
C ALA A 457 24.88 -1.28 -9.87
N ASN A 458 24.55 -1.29 -8.57
CA ASN A 458 24.25 -0.09 -7.79
C ASN A 458 25.29 1.04 -7.92
N PRO A 459 26.62 0.81 -7.79
CA PRO A 459 27.61 1.88 -7.96
C PRO A 459 27.64 2.48 -9.37
N LEU A 460 27.44 1.66 -10.40
CA LEU A 460 27.35 2.13 -11.78
C LEU A 460 26.10 2.98 -12.00
N VAL A 461 24.97 2.53 -11.47
CA VAL A 461 23.70 3.26 -11.55
C VAL A 461 23.80 4.60 -10.84
N GLU A 462 24.49 4.68 -9.71
CA GLU A 462 24.78 5.95 -9.02
C GLU A 462 25.57 6.92 -9.90
N ILE A 463 26.61 6.44 -10.62
CA ILE A 463 27.39 7.26 -11.54
C ILE A 463 26.51 7.78 -12.69
N ILE A 464 25.68 6.92 -13.29
CA ILE A 464 24.74 7.30 -14.36
C ILE A 464 23.75 8.35 -13.84
N SER A 465 23.24 8.17 -12.65
CA SER A 465 22.29 9.10 -12.00
C SER A 465 22.84 10.52 -11.89
N LYS A 466 24.14 10.69 -11.62
CA LYS A 466 24.82 12.01 -11.57
C LYS A 466 24.71 12.77 -12.89
N VAL A 467 24.71 12.05 -14.02
CA VAL A 467 24.64 12.66 -15.35
C VAL A 467 23.23 13.21 -15.63
N TYR A 468 22.19 12.49 -15.19
CA TYR A 468 20.81 12.74 -15.61
C TYR A 468 19.91 13.33 -14.51
N LYS A 469 20.40 13.54 -13.30
CA LYS A 469 19.61 14.05 -12.17
C LYS A 469 18.89 15.39 -12.42
N ASP A 470 19.43 16.22 -13.30
CA ASP A 470 18.88 17.53 -13.61
C ASP A 470 18.06 17.56 -14.91
N SER A 471 17.87 16.42 -15.57
CA SER A 471 17.01 16.32 -16.75
C SER A 471 15.56 16.61 -16.39
N PRO A 472 14.85 17.46 -17.17
CA PRO A 472 13.45 17.79 -16.88
C PRO A 472 12.49 16.67 -17.20
N ASN A 473 12.83 15.80 -18.15
CA ASN A 473 12.00 14.72 -18.67
C ASN A 473 12.83 13.46 -18.87
N CYS A 474 12.17 12.31 -18.94
CA CYS A 474 12.79 11.02 -19.26
C CYS A 474 11.77 10.09 -19.92
N LEU A 475 12.18 9.38 -20.99
CA LEU A 475 11.37 8.34 -21.59
C LEU A 475 11.88 6.96 -21.18
N TYR A 476 10.93 6.03 -21.00
CA TYR A 476 11.22 4.61 -20.73
C TYR A 476 10.60 3.75 -21.83
N LEU A 477 11.38 2.87 -22.42
CA LEU A 477 10.96 2.03 -23.53
C LEU A 477 11.16 0.56 -23.22
N GLY A 478 10.14 -0.26 -23.47
CA GLY A 478 10.17 -1.71 -23.34
C GLY A 478 9.32 -2.39 -24.40
N ARG A 479 9.47 -3.71 -24.53
CA ARG A 479 8.63 -4.57 -25.40
C ARG A 479 8.22 -5.82 -24.67
N GLY A 480 7.05 -6.38 -25.03
CA GLY A 480 6.54 -7.61 -24.44
C GLY A 480 6.49 -7.50 -22.92
N TYR A 481 7.01 -8.49 -22.22
CA TYR A 481 7.07 -8.53 -20.75
C TYR A 481 7.76 -7.31 -20.12
N ASN A 482 8.64 -6.63 -20.83
CA ASN A 482 9.37 -5.46 -20.32
C ASN A 482 8.71 -4.10 -20.65
N PHE A 483 7.60 -4.06 -21.39
CA PHE A 483 6.83 -2.83 -21.53
C PHE A 483 6.22 -2.38 -20.18
N PRO A 484 5.52 -3.25 -19.42
CA PRO A 484 5.07 -2.87 -18.09
C PRO A 484 6.19 -2.49 -17.12
N VAL A 485 7.39 -3.05 -17.27
CA VAL A 485 8.57 -2.65 -16.47
C VAL A 485 9.04 -1.23 -16.83
N ALA A 486 8.95 -0.85 -18.10
CA ALA A 486 9.22 0.52 -18.52
C ALA A 486 8.21 1.52 -17.91
N LEU A 487 6.92 1.15 -17.85
CA LEU A 487 5.90 1.94 -17.14
C LEU A 487 6.23 2.08 -15.65
N GLU A 488 6.62 0.97 -15.00
CA GLU A 488 6.99 0.96 -13.57
C GLU A 488 8.23 1.81 -13.29
N GLY A 489 9.28 1.73 -14.13
CA GLY A 489 10.46 2.57 -14.01
C GLY A 489 10.13 4.06 -14.14
N ALA A 490 9.29 4.43 -15.11
CA ALA A 490 8.82 5.79 -15.29
C ALA A 490 7.98 6.27 -14.09
N LEU A 491 7.12 5.39 -13.53
CA LEU A 491 6.35 5.69 -12.32
C LEU A 491 7.28 5.97 -11.14
N LYS A 492 8.27 5.10 -10.89
CA LYS A 492 9.23 5.31 -9.78
C LYS A 492 9.98 6.63 -9.91
N LEU A 493 10.46 6.96 -11.10
CA LEU A 493 11.19 8.22 -11.30
C LEU A 493 10.31 9.43 -11.01
N LYS A 494 9.09 9.49 -11.54
CA LYS A 494 8.20 10.65 -11.34
C LYS A 494 7.73 10.78 -9.88
N GLU A 495 7.47 9.67 -9.18
CA GLU A 495 6.97 9.68 -7.80
C GLU A 495 7.98 10.31 -6.83
N ILE A 496 9.25 9.98 -6.94
CA ILE A 496 10.25 10.32 -5.91
C ILE A 496 11.19 11.45 -6.31
N SER A 497 11.42 11.68 -7.63
CA SER A 497 12.33 12.73 -8.11
C SER A 497 11.62 13.96 -8.66
N TYR A 498 10.31 13.84 -8.94
CA TYR A 498 9.47 14.88 -9.59
C TYR A 498 9.91 15.22 -11.02
N ILE A 499 10.73 14.38 -11.65
CA ILE A 499 11.02 14.45 -13.08
C ILE A 499 9.82 13.87 -13.84
N HIS A 500 9.36 14.58 -14.87
CA HIS A 500 8.32 14.03 -15.74
C HIS A 500 8.88 12.84 -16.52
N ALA A 501 8.32 11.65 -16.30
CA ALA A 501 8.76 10.41 -16.92
C ALA A 501 7.57 9.62 -17.47
N GLU A 502 7.71 9.08 -18.67
CA GLU A 502 6.69 8.28 -19.33
C GLU A 502 7.25 6.98 -19.89
N GLY A 503 6.48 5.90 -19.78
CA GLY A 503 6.79 4.61 -20.36
C GLY A 503 5.96 4.35 -21.62
N TYR A 504 6.61 3.79 -22.64
CA TYR A 504 5.95 3.43 -23.90
C TYR A 504 6.36 2.03 -24.40
N PRO A 505 5.48 1.33 -25.11
CA PRO A 505 5.92 0.23 -25.95
C PRO A 505 6.91 0.80 -26.98
N ALA A 506 8.10 0.21 -27.11
CA ALA A 506 9.17 0.82 -27.92
C ALA A 506 8.76 1.06 -29.39
N ALA A 507 7.85 0.24 -29.93
CA ALA A 507 7.30 0.45 -31.28
C ALA A 507 6.44 1.70 -31.38
N GLU A 508 5.64 2.02 -30.34
CA GLU A 508 4.73 3.14 -30.31
C GLU A 508 5.45 4.49 -30.24
N MET A 509 6.75 4.48 -29.90
CA MET A 509 7.57 5.69 -29.95
C MET A 509 7.44 6.41 -31.31
N LYS A 510 7.32 5.67 -32.41
CA LYS A 510 7.19 6.21 -33.78
C LYS A 510 5.89 6.96 -34.05
N HIS A 511 4.86 6.72 -33.23
CA HIS A 511 3.52 7.26 -33.42
C HIS A 511 3.26 8.52 -32.58
N GLY A 512 4.32 9.27 -32.27
CA GLY A 512 4.23 10.57 -31.56
C GLY A 512 5.41 10.85 -30.66
N PRO A 513 5.72 10.02 -29.65
CA PRO A 513 6.77 10.30 -28.65
C PRO A 513 8.16 10.55 -29.22
N ILE A 514 8.49 10.04 -30.39
CA ILE A 514 9.77 10.27 -31.07
C ILE A 514 10.04 11.76 -31.36
N ALA A 515 8.97 12.57 -31.43
CA ALA A 515 9.09 14.02 -31.60
C ALA A 515 9.75 14.72 -30.39
N LEU A 516 9.76 14.07 -29.21
CA LEU A 516 10.36 14.58 -27.99
C LEU A 516 11.86 14.26 -27.90
N ILE A 517 12.39 13.41 -28.79
CA ILE A 517 13.79 12.96 -28.72
C ILE A 517 14.73 14.05 -29.21
N ASP A 518 15.59 14.51 -28.32
CA ASP A 518 16.70 15.45 -28.59
C ASP A 518 17.93 15.05 -27.74
N GLU A 519 18.96 15.88 -27.75
CA GLU A 519 20.20 15.64 -27.02
C GLU A 519 20.11 15.84 -25.50
N TYR A 520 18.97 16.37 -24.98
CA TYR A 520 18.72 16.65 -23.56
C TYR A 520 17.75 15.64 -22.94
N MET A 521 17.05 14.86 -23.78
CA MET A 521 16.08 13.86 -23.35
C MET A 521 16.77 12.51 -23.13
N PRO A 522 16.98 12.05 -21.87
CA PRO A 522 17.42 10.69 -21.62
C PRO A 522 16.30 9.69 -21.93
N VAL A 523 16.69 8.59 -22.56
CA VAL A 523 15.81 7.48 -22.89
C VAL A 523 16.34 6.21 -22.25
N VAL A 524 15.59 5.64 -21.31
CA VAL A 524 15.90 4.35 -20.71
C VAL A 524 15.27 3.26 -21.57
N VAL A 525 16.08 2.33 -22.07
CA VAL A 525 15.63 1.26 -22.96
C VAL A 525 15.92 -0.10 -22.32
N ILE A 526 14.90 -0.93 -22.14
CA ILE A 526 15.08 -2.30 -21.67
C ILE A 526 15.29 -3.19 -22.90
N ALA A 527 16.53 -3.64 -23.11
CA ALA A 527 17.01 -4.32 -24.31
C ALA A 527 17.66 -5.68 -23.97
N VAL A 528 16.94 -6.55 -23.27
CA VAL A 528 17.40 -7.92 -22.99
C VAL A 528 17.42 -8.77 -24.26
N ASN A 529 18.40 -9.67 -24.38
CA ASN A 529 18.62 -10.49 -25.58
C ASN A 529 17.59 -11.64 -25.75
N LYS A 530 16.32 -11.35 -25.55
CA LYS A 530 15.19 -12.29 -25.67
C LYS A 530 14.08 -11.70 -26.53
N GLY A 531 13.22 -12.54 -27.04
CA GLY A 531 12.00 -12.16 -27.76
C GLY A 531 12.27 -11.20 -28.92
N HIS A 532 11.90 -9.95 -28.76
CA HIS A 532 11.95 -8.93 -29.80
C HIS A 532 13.26 -8.09 -29.82
N TYR A 533 14.39 -8.66 -29.41
CA TYR A 533 15.67 -7.96 -29.26
C TYR A 533 16.07 -7.13 -30.48
N GLU A 534 16.09 -7.72 -31.69
CA GLU A 534 16.47 -7.02 -32.93
C GLU A 534 15.57 -5.80 -33.22
N LYS A 535 14.30 -5.86 -32.82
CA LYS A 535 13.39 -4.73 -32.97
C LYS A 535 13.68 -3.61 -31.98
N ILE A 536 14.15 -3.97 -30.79
CA ILE A 536 14.59 -2.98 -29.78
C ILE A 536 15.89 -2.32 -30.23
N VAL A 537 16.84 -3.08 -30.78
CA VAL A 537 18.09 -2.54 -31.38
C VAL A 537 17.76 -1.52 -32.47
N SER A 538 16.80 -1.82 -33.35
CA SER A 538 16.36 -0.88 -34.37
C SER A 538 15.76 0.41 -33.76
N ASN A 539 14.99 0.31 -32.67
CA ASN A 539 14.48 1.50 -31.99
C ASN A 539 15.61 2.32 -31.33
N ILE A 540 16.63 1.67 -30.78
CA ILE A 540 17.83 2.33 -30.24
C ILE A 540 18.54 3.15 -31.35
N GLN A 541 18.73 2.57 -32.56
CA GLN A 541 19.32 3.26 -33.69
C GLN A 541 18.50 4.48 -34.13
N GLU A 542 17.17 4.40 -34.08
CA GLU A 542 16.29 5.52 -34.39
C GLU A 542 16.41 6.67 -33.38
N ILE A 543 16.57 6.35 -32.09
CA ILE A 543 16.83 7.35 -31.04
C ILE A 543 18.19 8.01 -31.25
N LYS A 544 19.23 7.22 -31.51
CA LYS A 544 20.60 7.71 -31.77
C LYS A 544 20.66 8.62 -32.99
N SER A 545 19.93 8.30 -34.07
CA SER A 545 19.89 9.15 -35.28
C SER A 545 19.33 10.56 -35.00
N ARG A 546 18.64 10.76 -33.87
CA ARG A 546 18.11 12.06 -33.39
C ARG A 546 18.90 12.62 -32.21
N LYS A 547 20.12 12.10 -31.99
CA LYS A 547 21.03 12.50 -30.91
C LYS A 547 20.51 12.17 -29.48
N GLY A 548 19.47 11.34 -29.33
CA GLY A 548 18.96 10.94 -28.03
C GLY A 548 20.01 10.25 -27.17
N LYS A 549 19.97 10.46 -25.87
CA LYS A 549 20.85 9.86 -24.87
C LYS A 549 20.25 8.58 -24.34
N ILE A 550 20.97 7.47 -24.44
CA ILE A 550 20.44 6.15 -24.15
C ILE A 550 21.09 5.55 -22.91
N ILE A 551 20.26 5.17 -21.95
CA ILE A 551 20.59 4.30 -20.83
C ILE A 551 19.96 2.94 -21.11
N ALA A 552 20.75 1.94 -21.44
CA ALA A 552 20.25 0.62 -21.80
C ALA A 552 20.39 -0.36 -20.64
N VAL A 553 19.30 -1.10 -20.33
CA VAL A 553 19.33 -2.29 -19.47
C VAL A 553 19.40 -3.49 -20.37
N VAL A 554 20.50 -4.25 -20.31
CA VAL A 554 20.79 -5.36 -21.22
C VAL A 554 21.09 -6.66 -20.48
N THR A 555 21.04 -7.79 -21.18
CA THR A 555 21.58 -9.04 -20.65
C THR A 555 23.10 -8.98 -20.55
N GLU A 556 23.69 -9.57 -19.51
CA GLU A 556 25.15 -9.67 -19.34
C GLU A 556 25.86 -10.16 -20.62
N GLY A 557 26.93 -9.45 -20.99
CA GLY A 557 27.75 -9.80 -22.15
C GLY A 557 27.22 -9.29 -23.49
N ASP A 558 26.14 -8.50 -23.52
CA ASP A 558 25.64 -7.88 -24.74
C ASP A 558 26.66 -6.90 -25.33
N GLN A 559 27.05 -7.09 -26.58
CA GLN A 559 28.01 -6.20 -27.27
C GLN A 559 27.31 -5.25 -28.23
N GLN A 560 26.21 -5.66 -28.84
CA GLN A 560 25.55 -4.89 -29.89
C GLN A 560 24.91 -3.59 -29.35
N VAL A 561 24.17 -3.68 -28.26
CA VAL A 561 23.58 -2.49 -27.62
C VAL A 561 24.65 -1.65 -26.93
N LYS A 562 25.69 -2.29 -26.39
CA LYS A 562 26.82 -1.61 -25.75
C LYS A 562 27.56 -0.64 -26.69
N GLU A 563 27.64 -0.94 -27.96
CA GLU A 563 28.22 -0.04 -28.97
C GLU A 563 27.30 1.14 -29.33
N LEU A 564 26.00 1.01 -29.10
CA LEU A 564 25.00 2.00 -29.47
C LEU A 564 24.59 2.94 -28.32
N ALA A 565 24.56 2.44 -27.08
CA ALA A 565 24.09 3.18 -25.92
C ALA A 565 25.17 4.12 -25.32
N ASP A 566 24.74 5.18 -24.66
CA ASP A 566 25.65 6.07 -23.92
C ASP A 566 26.03 5.44 -22.56
N HIS A 567 25.10 4.69 -21.95
CA HIS A 567 25.32 3.94 -20.72
C HIS A 567 24.63 2.57 -20.80
N VAL A 568 25.26 1.56 -20.23
CA VAL A 568 24.75 0.19 -20.20
C VAL A 568 24.77 -0.33 -18.78
N ILE A 569 23.65 -0.94 -18.37
CA ILE A 569 23.47 -1.62 -17.10
C ILE A 569 23.16 -3.08 -17.42
N GLU A 570 24.01 -3.99 -16.99
CA GLU A 570 23.87 -5.42 -17.27
C GLU A 570 23.05 -6.11 -16.18
N VAL A 571 22.16 -7.02 -16.59
CA VAL A 571 21.41 -7.93 -15.71
C VAL A 571 21.66 -9.37 -16.10
N PRO A 572 21.62 -10.33 -15.15
CA PRO A 572 21.81 -11.74 -15.46
C PRO A 572 20.82 -12.28 -16.49
N GLU A 573 21.27 -13.27 -17.25
CA GLU A 573 20.38 -13.98 -18.19
C GLU A 573 19.34 -14.80 -17.43
N THR A 574 18.09 -14.80 -17.95
CA THR A 574 16.98 -15.63 -17.45
C THR A 574 15.98 -15.91 -18.57
N MET A 575 14.92 -16.68 -18.29
CA MET A 575 13.81 -16.86 -19.22
C MET A 575 13.09 -15.53 -19.49
N GLU A 576 12.60 -15.34 -20.70
CA GLU A 576 11.99 -14.08 -21.14
C GLU A 576 10.90 -13.58 -20.18
N SER A 577 9.99 -14.46 -19.79
CA SER A 577 8.87 -14.14 -18.87
C SER A 577 9.30 -13.82 -17.43
N LEU A 578 10.53 -14.15 -17.03
CA LEU A 578 11.11 -13.83 -15.73
C LEU A 578 12.00 -12.59 -15.75
N THR A 579 12.29 -12.03 -16.94
CA THR A 579 13.11 -10.82 -17.08
C THR A 579 12.58 -9.62 -16.29
N PRO A 580 11.24 -9.41 -16.13
CA PRO A 580 10.71 -8.33 -15.29
C PRO A 580 11.22 -8.32 -13.85
N LEU A 581 11.51 -9.49 -13.27
CA LEU A 581 12.05 -9.62 -11.92
C LEU A 581 13.49 -9.09 -11.78
N LEU A 582 14.24 -9.02 -12.89
CA LEU A 582 15.62 -8.56 -12.93
C LEU A 582 15.72 -7.12 -13.46
N THR A 583 15.02 -6.82 -14.55
CA THR A 583 15.13 -5.53 -15.25
C THR A 583 14.55 -4.35 -14.45
N THR A 584 13.65 -4.61 -13.51
CA THR A 584 13.11 -3.58 -12.63
C THR A 584 14.14 -3.07 -11.61
N ILE A 585 15.11 -3.90 -11.19
CA ILE A 585 16.09 -3.57 -10.15
C ILE A 585 16.91 -2.32 -10.50
N PRO A 586 17.60 -2.25 -11.66
CA PRO A 586 18.37 -1.07 -12.03
C PRO A 586 17.48 0.17 -12.22
N LEU A 587 16.22 0.03 -12.61
CA LEU A 587 15.30 1.17 -12.76
C LEU A 587 14.89 1.76 -11.41
N GLN A 588 14.68 0.92 -10.40
CA GLN A 588 14.42 1.36 -9.02
C GLN A 588 15.65 2.07 -8.43
N LEU A 589 16.85 1.51 -8.62
CA LEU A 589 18.10 2.13 -8.18
C LEU A 589 18.34 3.48 -8.88
N LEU A 590 18.10 3.57 -10.20
CA LEU A 590 18.25 4.81 -10.98
C LEU A 590 17.33 5.91 -10.42
N SER A 591 16.08 5.58 -10.20
CA SER A 591 15.10 6.51 -9.63
C SER A 591 15.49 6.96 -8.23
N TYR A 592 15.94 6.01 -7.37
CA TYR A 592 16.40 6.29 -6.02
C TYR A 592 17.58 7.27 -6.00
N HIS A 593 18.65 6.98 -6.72
CA HIS A 593 19.85 7.84 -6.72
C HIS A 593 19.58 9.21 -7.31
N ILE A 594 18.81 9.30 -8.40
CA ILE A 594 18.40 10.60 -8.96
C ILE A 594 17.65 11.41 -7.91
N ALA A 595 16.69 10.82 -7.21
CA ALA A 595 15.89 11.52 -6.21
C ALA A 595 16.73 11.99 -5.00
N VAL A 596 17.59 11.12 -4.48
CA VAL A 596 18.53 11.48 -3.38
C VAL A 596 19.43 12.65 -3.79
N MET A 597 20.04 12.60 -4.98
CA MET A 597 20.91 13.66 -5.48
C MET A 597 20.19 14.99 -5.73
N ARG A 598 18.87 14.95 -5.94
CA ARG A 598 18.00 16.13 -6.04
C ARG A 598 17.55 16.65 -4.68
N GLY A 599 17.92 15.99 -3.58
CA GLY A 599 17.48 16.34 -2.23
C GLY A 599 16.02 16.04 -1.95
N CYS A 600 15.43 15.11 -2.72
CA CYS A 600 14.04 14.68 -2.52
C CYS A 600 13.91 13.68 -1.37
N ASN A 601 12.80 13.70 -0.66
CA ASN A 601 12.49 12.67 0.34
C ASN A 601 11.95 11.42 -0.37
N VAL A 602 12.77 10.38 -0.49
CA VAL A 602 12.44 9.15 -1.23
C VAL A 602 11.47 8.24 -0.49
N ASP A 603 11.46 8.29 0.86
CA ASP A 603 10.55 7.48 1.67
C ASP A 603 9.15 8.10 1.77
N GLN A 604 9.08 9.44 1.75
CA GLN A 604 7.84 10.21 1.91
C GLN A 604 7.81 11.35 0.86
N PRO A 605 7.64 11.01 -0.43
CA PRO A 605 7.58 12.04 -1.47
C PRO A 605 6.31 12.89 -1.33
N ARG A 606 6.43 14.18 -1.66
CA ARG A 606 5.30 15.13 -1.55
C ARG A 606 4.07 14.65 -2.31
N ASN A 607 2.89 14.95 -1.78
CA ASN A 607 1.58 14.67 -2.40
C ASN A 607 1.26 13.18 -2.65
N LEU A 608 1.99 12.26 -2.01
CA LEU A 608 1.73 10.82 -2.12
C LEU A 608 1.54 10.18 -0.74
N ALA A 609 0.65 9.24 -0.67
CA ALA A 609 0.46 8.37 0.48
C ALA A 609 0.71 6.91 0.10
N LYS A 610 1.17 6.08 1.03
CA LYS A 610 1.49 4.66 0.77
C LYS A 610 0.29 3.87 0.26
N SER A 611 -0.92 4.21 0.69
CA SER A 611 -2.15 3.55 0.25
C SER A 611 -3.32 4.53 0.30
N VAL A 612 -4.18 4.48 -0.71
CA VAL A 612 -5.39 5.33 -0.82
C VAL A 612 -6.58 4.50 -0.36
N THR A 613 -7.13 4.85 0.82
CA THR A 613 -8.25 4.11 1.47
C THR A 613 -9.57 4.87 1.44
N VAL A 614 -9.58 6.06 0.86
CA VAL A 614 -10.75 6.93 0.66
C VAL A 614 -10.68 7.50 -0.74
N GLU A 615 -11.83 7.84 -1.30
CA GLU A 615 -11.95 8.60 -2.55
C GLU A 615 -11.83 10.09 -2.35
#